data_d8c19e86c9384f319e1b8760b68347c7
#
_entry.id   d8c19e86c9384f319e1b8760b68347c7
#
_cell.length_a   1.000
_cell.length_b   1.000
_cell.length_c   1.000
_cell.angle_alpha   90.00
_cell.angle_beta   90.00
_cell.angle_gamma   90.00
#
_symmetry.space_group_name_H-M   'P 1'
#
loop_
_entity.id
_entity.type
_entity.pdbx_description
1 polymer ?
#
loop_
_entity_poly.entity_id
_entity_poly.type
_entity_poly.pdbx_seq_one_letter_code
_entity_poly.pdbx_strand_id
1 'polypeptide(L)'
;LVGIVDVDATSGIVEVLAGTFGDLFEQELQERHGLTVGHWPQSMALSTIGGWLACRGAGQLSNRYGKIEDIVVGLEVVLADGTVLRTGGQPRQAVGPDLTHLFVGAEGTLGVITRAWLQAWPKPTHTARGAWSFPTFSAALDAMRRTIQRGAPVAVLRLYDGIESNRNF
;
A
#
# COMPACT_ATOMS: atom_id res chain seq x y z
N LEU A 1 12.33 5.75 15.68
CA LEU A 1 12.19 5.48 14.23
C LEU A 1 10.78 5.90 13.76
N VAL A 2 10.43 7.20 13.89
CA VAL A 2 9.09 7.72 13.52
C VAL A 2 9.26 9.01 12.71
N GLY A 3 8.45 9.18 11.67
CA GLY A 3 8.31 10.38 10.85
C GLY A 3 8.68 10.16 9.39
N ILE A 4 8.25 11.10 8.54
CA ILE A 4 8.67 11.24 7.15
C ILE A 4 10.05 11.90 7.17
N VAL A 5 10.99 11.34 6.43
CA VAL A 5 12.38 11.84 6.35
C VAL A 5 12.54 12.78 5.15
N ASP A 6 12.00 12.37 3.99
CA ASP A 6 12.07 13.15 2.77
C ASP A 6 10.88 12.84 1.84
N VAL A 7 10.53 13.79 0.98
CA VAL A 7 9.48 13.65 -0.04
C VAL A 7 9.97 14.25 -1.35
N ASP A 8 10.33 13.39 -2.28
CA ASP A 8 10.57 13.81 -3.66
C ASP A 8 9.25 13.82 -4.44
N ALA A 9 8.62 14.99 -4.48
CA ALA A 9 7.34 15.17 -5.19
C ALA A 9 7.49 15.02 -6.73
N THR A 10 8.70 15.15 -7.27
CA THR A 10 8.96 15.03 -8.71
C THR A 10 8.91 13.59 -9.15
N SER A 11 9.59 12.70 -8.44
CA SER A 11 9.57 11.25 -8.71
C SER A 11 8.42 10.52 -7.97
N GLY A 12 7.75 11.19 -7.04
CA GLY A 12 6.70 10.60 -6.22
C GLY A 12 7.25 9.54 -5.26
N ILE A 13 8.43 9.75 -4.69
CA ILE A 13 9.04 8.83 -3.72
C ILE A 13 9.05 9.48 -2.35
N VAL A 14 8.63 8.72 -1.33
CA VAL A 14 8.60 9.14 0.06
C VAL A 14 9.53 8.26 0.88
N GLU A 15 10.46 8.89 1.59
CA GLU A 15 11.31 8.22 2.56
C GLU A 15 10.69 8.34 3.96
N VAL A 16 10.46 7.21 4.62
CA VAL A 16 9.76 7.15 5.90
C VAL A 16 10.41 6.16 6.85
N LEU A 17 10.42 6.49 8.14
CA LEU A 17 10.91 5.61 9.20
C LEU A 17 9.86 4.54 9.55
N ALA A 18 10.31 3.30 9.73
CA ALA A 18 9.44 2.13 9.80
C ALA A 18 8.48 2.09 11.00
N GLY A 19 8.79 2.81 12.09
CA GLY A 19 7.92 2.92 13.26
C GLY A 19 6.80 3.95 13.13
N THR A 20 6.67 4.63 11.99
CA THR A 20 5.62 5.62 11.75
C THR A 20 4.27 4.93 11.59
N PHE A 21 3.26 5.38 12.34
CA PHE A 21 1.89 4.89 12.22
C PHE A 21 1.26 5.34 10.91
N GLY A 22 0.44 4.45 10.33
CA GLY A 22 -0.08 4.62 9.00
C GLY A 22 -1.01 5.81 8.82
N ASP A 23 -1.89 6.07 9.76
CA ASP A 23 -2.81 7.20 9.75
C ASP A 23 -2.09 8.55 9.82
N LEU A 24 -1.12 8.67 10.74
CA LEU A 24 -0.29 9.87 10.89
C LEU A 24 0.57 10.12 9.65
N PHE A 25 1.15 9.06 9.10
CA PHE A 25 1.93 9.12 7.87
C PHE A 25 1.09 9.64 6.69
N GLU A 26 -0.06 9.01 6.47
CA GLU A 26 -0.92 9.37 5.33
C GLU A 26 -1.53 10.76 5.50
N GLN A 27 -1.90 11.14 6.73
CA GLN A 27 -2.39 12.48 7.04
C GLN A 27 -1.33 13.53 6.70
N GLU A 28 -0.12 13.39 7.22
CA GLU A 28 0.98 14.33 6.96
C GLU A 28 1.30 14.42 5.47
N LEU A 29 1.35 13.28 4.76
CA LEU A 29 1.64 13.22 3.34
C LEU A 29 0.57 13.94 2.51
N GLN A 30 -0.70 13.76 2.85
CA GLN A 30 -1.81 14.41 2.15
C GLN A 30 -1.91 15.91 2.43
N GLU A 31 -1.74 16.32 3.70
CA GLU A 31 -1.92 17.72 4.11
C GLU A 31 -0.76 18.60 3.68
N ARG A 32 0.49 18.12 3.78
CA ARG A 32 1.68 18.91 3.49
C ARG A 32 2.18 18.81 2.07
N HIS A 33 1.97 17.64 1.43
CA HIS A 33 2.57 17.35 0.12
C HIS A 33 1.54 17.10 -0.98
N GLY A 34 0.25 16.95 -0.65
CA GLY A 34 -0.79 16.65 -1.63
C GLY A 34 -0.64 15.27 -2.28
N LEU A 35 0.07 14.35 -1.62
CA LEU A 35 0.36 13.00 -2.09
C LEU A 35 -0.35 11.95 -1.24
N THR A 36 -0.41 10.72 -1.72
CA THR A 36 -0.89 9.54 -1.03
C THR A 36 -0.11 8.31 -1.50
N VAL A 37 0.19 7.37 -0.61
CA VAL A 37 0.69 6.05 -1.02
C VAL A 37 -0.45 5.08 -1.34
N GLY A 38 -1.68 5.43 -0.99
CA GLY A 38 -2.86 4.62 -1.30
C GLY A 38 -2.94 3.29 -0.57
N HIS A 39 -2.08 3.03 0.40
CA HIS A 39 -2.14 1.82 1.22
C HIS A 39 -3.04 2.05 2.44
N TRP A 40 -4.24 1.46 2.43
CA TRP A 40 -5.27 1.63 3.48
C TRP A 40 -5.68 0.29 4.08
N PRO A 41 -4.87 -0.33 4.96
CA PRO A 41 -5.28 -1.52 5.68
C PRO A 41 -6.37 -1.19 6.71
N GLN A 42 -7.14 -2.18 7.14
CA GLN A 42 -8.15 -1.96 8.20
C GLN A 42 -7.50 -1.53 9.52
N SER A 43 -6.25 -1.93 9.75
CA SER A 43 -5.45 -1.56 10.93
C SER A 43 -4.74 -0.20 10.81
N MET A 44 -5.16 0.68 9.91
CA MET A 44 -4.48 1.92 9.54
C MET A 44 -3.92 2.71 10.74
N ALA A 45 -4.74 2.93 11.76
CA ALA A 45 -4.38 3.69 12.95
C ALA A 45 -3.59 2.88 14.01
N LEU A 46 -3.45 1.57 13.83
CA LEU A 46 -2.83 0.66 14.79
C LEU A 46 -1.57 -0.02 14.24
N SER A 47 -1.28 0.17 12.98
CA SER A 47 -0.14 -0.47 12.30
C SER A 47 0.87 0.56 11.80
N THR A 48 2.12 0.13 11.76
CA THR A 48 3.24 0.95 11.29
C THR A 48 3.65 0.58 9.88
N ILE A 49 4.39 1.47 9.23
CA ILE A 49 4.96 1.24 7.88
C ILE A 49 5.81 -0.04 7.85
N GLY A 50 6.68 -0.23 8.85
CA GLY A 50 7.48 -1.45 8.97
C GLY A 50 6.63 -2.70 9.16
N GLY A 51 5.53 -2.61 9.91
CA GLY A 51 4.57 -3.69 10.07
C GLY A 51 3.87 -4.05 8.75
N TRP A 52 3.48 -3.07 7.94
CA TRP A 52 2.89 -3.32 6.62
C TRP A 52 3.83 -4.12 5.72
N LEU A 53 5.11 -3.71 5.70
CA LEU A 53 6.14 -4.35 4.89
C LEU A 53 6.49 -5.75 5.42
N ALA A 54 6.65 -5.89 6.73
CA ALA A 54 7.01 -7.15 7.36
C ALA A 54 5.96 -8.25 7.15
N CYS A 55 4.65 -7.91 7.17
CA CYS A 55 3.57 -8.88 6.95
C CYS A 55 3.02 -8.90 5.52
N ARG A 56 3.62 -8.16 4.58
CA ARG A 56 3.16 -8.06 3.19
C ARG A 56 1.69 -7.64 3.09
N GLY A 57 1.34 -6.57 3.80
CA GLY A 57 -0.03 -6.12 3.99
C GLY A 57 -0.75 -5.74 2.69
N ALA A 58 -2.06 -5.96 2.65
CA ALA A 58 -2.93 -5.49 1.59
C ALA A 58 -3.82 -4.35 2.10
N GLY A 59 -3.94 -3.28 1.33
CA GLY A 59 -4.83 -2.16 1.60
C GLY A 59 -6.14 -2.25 0.84
N GLN A 60 -7.16 -1.53 1.30
CA GLN A 60 -8.48 -1.51 0.66
C GLN A 60 -8.47 -0.87 -0.74
N LEU A 61 -7.47 -0.02 -1.03
CA LEU A 61 -7.34 0.68 -2.31
C LEU A 61 -6.39 -0.04 -3.29
N SER A 62 -6.06 -1.31 -3.01
CA SER A 62 -5.06 -2.08 -3.75
C SER A 62 -5.39 -2.32 -5.23
N ASN A 63 -6.66 -2.25 -5.62
CA ASN A 63 -7.04 -2.32 -7.04
C ASN A 63 -6.43 -1.18 -7.88
N ARG A 64 -6.22 -0.03 -7.25
CA ARG A 64 -5.66 1.15 -7.92
C ARG A 64 -4.15 1.31 -7.67
N TYR A 65 -3.73 1.15 -6.43
CA TYR A 65 -2.37 1.51 -6.00
C TYR A 65 -1.44 0.30 -5.82
N GLY A 66 -1.98 -0.92 -5.91
CA GLY A 66 -1.24 -2.12 -5.57
C GLY A 66 -1.25 -2.41 -4.07
N LYS A 67 -0.60 -3.50 -3.69
CA LYS A 67 -0.33 -3.87 -2.29
C LYS A 67 1.00 -3.27 -1.85
N ILE A 68 1.38 -3.45 -0.59
CA ILE A 68 2.61 -2.84 -0.08
C ILE A 68 3.86 -3.30 -0.84
N GLU A 69 3.88 -4.54 -1.34
CA GLU A 69 4.97 -5.05 -2.17
C GLU A 69 5.07 -4.39 -3.54
N ASP A 70 3.97 -3.83 -4.06
CA ASP A 70 3.94 -3.10 -5.33
C ASP A 70 4.32 -1.62 -5.14
N ILE A 71 4.20 -1.12 -3.90
CA ILE A 71 4.41 0.28 -3.53
C ILE A 71 5.85 0.53 -3.06
N VAL A 72 6.48 -0.47 -2.45
CA VAL A 72 7.84 -0.32 -1.91
C VAL A 72 8.88 -0.23 -3.02
N VAL A 73 9.74 0.79 -2.92
CA VAL A 73 10.84 1.05 -3.86
C VAL A 73 12.18 0.60 -3.30
N GLY A 74 12.35 0.68 -1.97
CA GLY A 74 13.56 0.28 -1.30
C GLY A 74 13.40 0.21 0.21
N LEU A 75 14.36 -0.43 0.86
CA LEU A 75 14.37 -0.64 2.31
C LEU A 75 15.75 -0.38 2.90
N GLU A 76 15.77 0.04 4.15
CA GLU A 76 16.91 -0.08 5.05
C GLU A 76 16.56 -1.14 6.09
N VAL A 77 17.43 -2.14 6.23
CA VAL A 77 17.23 -3.29 7.11
C VAL A 77 18.48 -3.50 7.96
N VAL A 78 18.29 -3.74 9.25
CA VAL A 78 19.36 -4.15 10.16
C VAL A 78 19.29 -5.66 10.32
N LEU A 79 20.39 -6.33 9.94
CA LEU A 79 20.54 -7.79 10.07
C LEU A 79 20.88 -8.21 11.49
N ALA A 80 20.84 -9.51 11.77
CA ALA A 80 21.07 -10.07 13.11
C ALA A 80 22.49 -9.80 13.67
N ASP A 81 23.46 -9.60 12.79
CA ASP A 81 24.86 -9.24 13.15
C ASP A 81 25.07 -7.74 13.32
N GLY A 82 24.01 -6.92 13.17
CA GLY A 82 24.06 -5.46 13.24
C GLY A 82 24.44 -4.79 11.90
N THR A 83 24.65 -5.54 10.83
CA THR A 83 24.92 -4.98 9.51
C THR A 83 23.70 -4.19 9.01
N VAL A 84 23.91 -2.98 8.54
CA VAL A 84 22.87 -2.17 7.91
C VAL A 84 22.91 -2.37 6.39
N LEU A 85 21.86 -2.92 5.85
CA LEU A 85 21.69 -3.15 4.43
C LEU A 85 20.68 -2.15 3.84
N ARG A 86 21.00 -1.58 2.67
CA ARG A 86 20.03 -0.81 1.88
C ARG A 86 19.76 -1.53 0.57
N THR A 87 18.48 -1.66 0.22
CA THR A 87 17.99 -2.30 -1.00
C THR A 87 17.22 -1.32 -1.84
N GLY A 88 17.08 -1.59 -3.13
CA GLY A 88 16.27 -0.75 -4.02
C GLY A 88 16.91 0.61 -4.31
N GLY A 89 16.10 1.66 -4.21
CA GLY A 89 16.48 3.04 -4.54
C GLY A 89 16.12 3.45 -5.97
N GLN A 90 15.64 2.51 -6.77
CA GLN A 90 15.07 2.72 -8.10
C GLN A 90 13.73 1.98 -8.19
N PRO A 91 12.70 2.53 -8.86
CA PRO A 91 11.41 1.88 -9.01
C PRO A 91 11.48 0.51 -9.70
N ARG A 92 12.49 0.29 -10.52
CA ARG A 92 12.78 -1.00 -11.16
C ARG A 92 14.28 -1.18 -11.34
N GLN A 93 14.77 -2.37 -11.01
CA GLN A 93 16.16 -2.75 -11.21
C GLN A 93 16.24 -3.80 -12.33
N ALA A 94 17.24 -3.64 -13.20
CA ALA A 94 17.48 -4.57 -14.32
C ALA A 94 18.55 -5.63 -13.98
N VAL A 95 19.11 -5.62 -12.77
CA VAL A 95 20.24 -6.45 -12.38
C VAL A 95 20.03 -7.10 -11.01
N GLY A 96 20.55 -8.31 -10.86
CA GLY A 96 20.59 -9.07 -9.62
C GLY A 96 19.23 -9.60 -9.14
N PRO A 97 19.22 -10.35 -8.04
CA PRO A 97 17.98 -10.68 -7.35
C PRO A 97 17.40 -9.43 -6.68
N ASP A 98 16.08 -9.34 -6.64
CA ASP A 98 15.38 -8.27 -5.92
C ASP A 98 15.44 -8.52 -4.40
N LEU A 99 16.41 -7.88 -3.75
CA LEU A 99 16.59 -7.99 -2.30
C LEU A 99 15.49 -7.27 -1.52
N THR A 100 14.82 -6.27 -2.08
CA THR A 100 13.71 -5.57 -1.43
C THR A 100 12.59 -6.57 -1.12
N HIS A 101 12.20 -7.36 -2.12
CA HIS A 101 11.14 -8.37 -1.96
C HIS A 101 11.55 -9.58 -1.10
N LEU A 102 12.83 -9.78 -0.83
CA LEU A 102 13.30 -10.78 0.12
C LEU A 102 12.86 -10.46 1.56
N PHE A 103 12.90 -9.16 1.92
CA PHE A 103 12.54 -8.70 3.27
C PHE A 103 11.05 -8.42 3.44
N VAL A 104 10.33 -8.11 2.36
CA VAL A 104 8.89 -7.87 2.40
C VAL A 104 8.15 -9.19 2.65
N GLY A 105 7.45 -9.25 3.77
CA GLY A 105 6.76 -10.47 4.22
C GLY A 105 7.64 -11.46 4.98
N ALA A 106 8.86 -11.08 5.35
CA ALA A 106 9.77 -11.91 6.15
C ALA A 106 9.41 -11.94 7.65
N GLU A 107 8.47 -11.12 8.10
CA GLU A 107 7.98 -11.04 9.50
C GLU A 107 9.11 -10.97 10.55
N GLY A 108 10.20 -10.24 10.22
CA GLY A 108 11.36 -10.04 11.09
C GLY A 108 12.35 -11.20 11.13
N THR A 109 12.12 -12.29 10.40
CA THR A 109 13.01 -13.47 10.43
C THR A 109 14.38 -13.22 9.77
N LEU A 110 14.46 -12.25 8.85
CA LEU A 110 15.67 -11.94 8.09
C LEU A 110 16.35 -10.65 8.55
N GLY A 111 15.67 -9.83 9.36
CA GLY A 111 16.19 -8.56 9.86
C GLY A 111 15.07 -7.61 10.27
N VAL A 112 15.44 -6.46 10.80
CA VAL A 112 14.51 -5.41 11.25
C VAL A 112 14.50 -4.28 10.22
N ILE A 113 13.34 -4.01 9.62
CA ILE A 113 13.16 -2.87 8.71
C ILE A 113 13.16 -1.59 9.55
N THR A 114 14.05 -0.66 9.24
CA THR A 114 14.21 0.61 9.94
C THR A 114 13.72 1.79 9.13
N ARG A 115 13.72 1.67 7.79
CA ARG A 115 13.34 2.73 6.87
C ARG A 115 12.81 2.14 5.56
N ALA A 116 11.91 2.86 4.91
CA ALA A 116 11.37 2.47 3.61
C ALA A 116 11.31 3.68 2.65
N TRP A 117 11.47 3.40 1.37
CA TRP A 117 11.13 4.29 0.27
C TRP A 117 9.89 3.74 -0.40
N LEU A 118 8.83 4.56 -0.43
CA LEU A 118 7.52 4.17 -0.95
C LEU A 118 7.15 5.04 -2.15
N GLN A 119 6.57 4.43 -3.16
CA GLN A 119 5.94 5.16 -4.25
C GLN A 119 4.69 5.88 -3.75
N ALA A 120 4.54 7.15 -4.11
CA ALA A 120 3.36 7.96 -3.84
C ALA A 120 2.77 8.51 -5.14
N TRP A 121 1.51 8.87 -5.09
CA TRP A 121 0.74 9.45 -6.19
C TRP A 121 0.08 10.74 -5.75
N PRO A 122 -0.28 11.64 -6.67
CA PRO A 122 -1.10 12.80 -6.34
C PRO A 122 -2.40 12.36 -5.64
N LYS A 123 -2.74 13.05 -4.56
CA LYS A 123 -4.00 12.84 -3.85
C LYS A 123 -5.17 13.08 -4.80
N PRO A 124 -6.15 12.18 -4.91
CA PRO A 124 -7.33 12.39 -5.74
C PRO A 124 -8.09 13.64 -5.33
N THR A 125 -8.37 14.53 -6.29
CA THR A 125 -9.19 15.73 -6.06
C THR A 125 -10.67 15.41 -5.97
N HIS A 126 -11.10 14.32 -6.60
CA HIS A 126 -12.48 13.86 -6.61
C HIS A 126 -12.57 12.37 -6.32
N THR A 127 -13.54 11.99 -5.52
CA THR A 127 -13.88 10.59 -5.22
C THR A 127 -15.37 10.39 -5.45
N ALA A 128 -15.73 9.44 -6.31
CA ALA A 128 -17.10 9.01 -6.51
C ALA A 128 -17.32 7.63 -5.87
N ARG A 129 -18.48 7.41 -5.29
CA ARG A 129 -18.92 6.13 -4.73
C ARG A 129 -20.27 5.76 -5.33
N GLY A 130 -20.49 4.47 -5.58
CA GLY A 130 -21.77 3.98 -6.08
C GLY A 130 -22.01 2.56 -5.57
N ALA A 131 -23.28 2.23 -5.42
CA ALA A 131 -23.74 0.87 -5.10
C ALA A 131 -24.74 0.44 -6.17
N TRP A 132 -24.68 -0.82 -6.57
CA TRP A 132 -25.54 -1.41 -7.59
C TRP A 132 -26.02 -2.76 -7.12
N SER A 133 -27.30 -3.09 -7.39
CA SER A 133 -27.83 -4.42 -7.16
C SER A 133 -27.90 -5.20 -8.47
N PHE A 134 -27.76 -6.50 -8.37
CA PHE A 134 -27.79 -7.42 -9.51
C PHE A 134 -28.77 -8.57 -9.24
N PRO A 135 -29.39 -9.14 -10.30
CA PRO A 135 -30.35 -10.23 -10.11
C PRO A 135 -29.75 -11.50 -9.52
N THR A 136 -28.46 -11.75 -9.77
CA THR A 136 -27.73 -12.91 -9.25
C THR A 136 -26.32 -12.55 -8.87
N PHE A 137 -25.74 -13.31 -7.93
CA PHE A 137 -24.33 -13.17 -7.54
C PHE A 137 -23.37 -13.34 -8.73
N SER A 138 -23.67 -14.28 -9.64
CA SER A 138 -22.87 -14.50 -10.85
C SER A 138 -22.88 -13.29 -11.79
N ALA A 139 -24.03 -12.63 -11.95
CA ALA A 139 -24.11 -11.41 -12.77
C ALA A 139 -23.28 -10.27 -12.18
N ALA A 140 -23.26 -10.15 -10.85
CA ALA A 140 -22.43 -9.17 -10.16
C ALA A 140 -20.93 -9.46 -10.33
N LEU A 141 -20.51 -10.73 -10.19
CA LEU A 141 -19.13 -11.14 -10.45
C LEU A 141 -18.68 -10.83 -11.88
N ASP A 142 -19.53 -11.10 -12.86
CA ASP A 142 -19.23 -10.79 -14.26
C ASP A 142 -19.09 -9.28 -14.50
N ALA A 143 -19.95 -8.48 -13.87
CA ALA A 143 -19.85 -7.01 -13.92
C ALA A 143 -18.54 -6.51 -13.30
N MET A 144 -18.13 -7.03 -12.14
CA MET A 144 -16.84 -6.71 -11.50
C MET A 144 -15.66 -7.09 -12.42
N ARG A 145 -15.66 -8.31 -12.94
CA ARG A 145 -14.64 -8.78 -13.87
C ARG A 145 -14.51 -7.86 -15.08
N ARG A 146 -15.62 -7.50 -15.72
CA ARG A 146 -15.62 -6.57 -16.86
C ARG A 146 -15.11 -5.19 -16.51
N THR A 147 -15.44 -4.68 -15.33
CA THR A 147 -14.97 -3.39 -14.83
C THR A 147 -13.44 -3.36 -14.74
N ILE A 148 -12.84 -4.38 -14.12
CA ILE A 148 -11.39 -4.48 -14.00
C ILE A 148 -10.72 -4.71 -15.36
N GLN A 149 -11.25 -5.62 -16.18
CA GLN A 149 -10.65 -5.93 -17.48
C GLN A 149 -10.72 -4.77 -18.51
N ARG A 150 -11.65 -3.84 -18.33
CA ARG A 150 -11.71 -2.60 -19.10
C ARG A 150 -10.75 -1.51 -18.61
N GLY A 151 -9.97 -1.79 -17.57
CA GLY A 151 -9.01 -0.82 -17.01
C GLY A 151 -9.68 0.35 -16.28
N ALA A 152 -10.91 0.17 -15.77
CA ALA A 152 -11.54 1.22 -14.99
C ALA A 152 -10.72 1.52 -13.71
N PRO A 153 -10.43 2.79 -13.40
CA PRO A 153 -9.55 3.17 -12.30
C PRO A 153 -10.26 3.11 -10.93
N VAL A 154 -10.87 1.96 -10.64
CA VAL A 154 -11.58 1.74 -9.37
C VAL A 154 -10.59 1.42 -8.27
N ALA A 155 -10.63 2.20 -7.19
CA ALA A 155 -9.78 1.97 -6.04
C ALA A 155 -10.31 0.85 -5.14
N VAL A 156 -11.63 0.79 -4.96
CA VAL A 156 -12.33 -0.23 -4.16
C VAL A 156 -13.43 -0.86 -4.99
N LEU A 157 -13.48 -2.18 -5.00
CA LEU A 157 -14.57 -2.94 -5.61
C LEU A 157 -14.93 -4.09 -4.67
N ARG A 158 -16.17 -4.09 -4.17
CA ARG A 158 -16.67 -5.09 -3.23
C ARG A 158 -17.98 -5.67 -3.70
N LEU A 159 -18.16 -6.93 -3.46
CA LEU A 159 -19.42 -7.65 -3.69
C LEU A 159 -19.89 -8.22 -2.35
N TYR A 160 -21.14 -7.97 -2.04
CA TYR A 160 -21.83 -8.53 -0.89
C TYR A 160 -22.90 -9.50 -1.38
N ASP A 161 -23.07 -10.62 -0.72
CA ASP A 161 -24.21 -11.49 -0.91
C ASP A 161 -25.48 -10.93 -0.24
N GLY A 162 -26.62 -11.62 -0.40
CA GLY A 162 -27.89 -11.15 0.16
C GLY A 162 -27.89 -11.13 1.70
N ILE A 163 -27.14 -11.99 2.35
CA ILE A 163 -27.04 -12.05 3.82
C ILE A 163 -26.23 -10.88 4.35
N GLU A 164 -25.06 -10.62 3.75
CA GLU A 164 -24.21 -9.50 4.12
C GLU A 164 -24.86 -8.16 3.79
N SER A 165 -25.56 -8.06 2.65
CA SER A 165 -26.28 -6.85 2.26
C SER A 165 -27.35 -6.49 3.28
N ASN A 166 -28.11 -7.45 3.78
CA ASN A 166 -29.15 -7.23 4.80
C ASN A 166 -28.58 -6.90 6.19
N ARG A 167 -27.29 -7.16 6.45
CA ARG A 167 -26.63 -6.84 7.73
C ARG A 167 -26.02 -5.45 7.74
N ASN A 168 -25.62 -4.93 6.58
CA ASN A 168 -24.81 -3.72 6.48
C ASN A 168 -25.57 -2.52 5.87
N PHE A 169 -26.77 -2.76 5.38
CA PHE A 169 -27.67 -1.78 4.76
C PHE A 169 -29.12 -2.07 5.17
#